data_dba4e87ff3b539c7f5f42d8cd6496020
#
_entry.id   dba4e87ff3b539c7f5f42d8cd6496020
#
_cell.length_a   1.000
_cell.length_b   1.000
_cell.length_c   1.000
_cell.angle_alpha   90.00
_cell.angle_beta   90.00
_cell.angle_gamma   90.00
#
_symmetry.space_group_name_H-M   'P 1'
#
loop_
_entity.id
_entity.type
_entity.pdbx_description
1 polymer ?
#
loop_
_entity_poly.entity_id
_entity_poly.type
_entity_poly.pdbx_seq_one_letter_code
_entity_poly.pdbx_strand_id
1 'polypeptide(L)'
;MQTTTFLPLSPTIKWVTIIASIIILGSIVYLGYMWFNTRNIGMLITFFILIVVTLGTFVIVPRKVSVSQENINIHLLACTINIPKDEIVKIEHYPHGIESHRIVGAGGYFGNLGLFTSKECGKHLSLITDPMDVCIITRKSKMPIAVSIADNSVFNTIAEIQEKN
;
A
#
# COMPACT_ATOMS: atom_id res chain seq x y z
N MET A 1 -3.65 -21.69 13.76
CA MET A 1 -2.41 -21.64 12.95
C MET A 1 -2.28 -20.24 12.40
N GLN A 2 -1.14 -19.59 12.48
CA GLN A 2 -0.95 -18.23 11.95
C GLN A 2 -0.10 -18.33 10.69
N THR A 3 -0.65 -17.92 9.56
CA THR A 3 0.08 -17.88 8.28
C THR A 3 0.54 -16.46 8.06
N THR A 4 1.83 -16.23 7.80
CA THR A 4 2.39 -14.91 7.56
C THR A 4 3.11 -14.90 6.22
N THR A 5 2.74 -13.98 5.34
CA THR A 5 3.36 -13.82 4.02
C THR A 5 3.92 -12.42 3.86
N PHE A 6 5.15 -12.33 3.35
CA PHE A 6 5.74 -11.06 2.95
C PHE A 6 5.16 -10.62 1.60
N LEU A 7 4.91 -9.32 1.47
CA LEU A 7 4.40 -8.72 0.24
C LEU A 7 5.58 -8.25 -0.62
N PRO A 8 5.94 -8.99 -1.68
CA PRO A 8 6.98 -8.53 -2.60
C PRO A 8 6.45 -7.38 -3.45
N LEU A 9 7.34 -6.47 -3.79
CA LEU A 9 7.07 -5.50 -4.86
C LEU A 9 7.16 -6.22 -6.21
N SER A 10 6.21 -5.96 -7.11
CA SER A 10 6.34 -6.45 -8.49
C SER A 10 7.60 -5.90 -9.17
N PRO A 11 8.18 -6.61 -10.17
CA PRO A 11 9.38 -6.14 -10.87
C PRO A 11 9.22 -4.73 -11.45
N THR A 12 8.08 -4.44 -12.04
CA THR A 12 7.77 -3.10 -12.60
C THR A 12 7.77 -2.03 -11.52
N ILE A 13 7.10 -2.27 -10.39
CA ILE A 13 7.06 -1.32 -9.27
C ILE A 13 8.45 -1.15 -8.63
N LYS A 14 9.28 -2.20 -8.55
CA LYS A 14 10.67 -2.09 -8.09
C LYS A 14 11.46 -1.10 -8.94
N TRP A 15 11.42 -1.24 -10.26
CA TRP A 15 12.14 -0.33 -11.16
C TRP A 15 11.62 1.11 -11.08
N VAL A 16 10.30 1.30 -11.10
CA VAL A 16 9.70 2.62 -10.93
C VAL A 16 10.13 3.26 -9.61
N THR A 17 10.11 2.50 -8.53
CA THR A 17 10.52 2.98 -7.20
C THR A 17 12.00 3.36 -7.17
N ILE A 18 12.89 2.56 -7.77
CA ILE A 18 14.33 2.87 -7.83
C ILE A 18 14.57 4.16 -8.60
N ILE A 19 14.01 4.30 -9.80
CA ILE A 19 14.17 5.49 -10.65
C ILE A 19 13.61 6.72 -9.93
N ALA A 20 12.39 6.64 -9.38
CA ALA A 20 11.79 7.73 -8.65
C ALA A 20 12.62 8.12 -7.41
N SER A 21 13.18 7.14 -6.67
CA SER A 21 14.03 7.40 -5.51
C SER A 21 15.31 8.14 -5.89
N ILE A 22 15.94 7.81 -7.03
CA ILE A 22 17.12 8.51 -7.53
C ILE A 22 16.77 9.97 -7.87
N ILE A 23 15.64 10.20 -8.54
CA ILE A 23 15.18 11.55 -8.90
C ILE A 23 14.87 12.36 -7.64
N ILE A 24 14.17 11.78 -6.67
CA ILE A 24 13.82 12.43 -5.40
C ILE A 24 15.10 12.78 -4.63
N LEU A 25 16.05 11.86 -4.51
CA LEU A 25 17.32 12.09 -3.82
C LEU A 25 18.12 13.20 -4.49
N GLY A 26 18.22 13.18 -5.81
CA GLY A 26 18.87 14.25 -6.58
C GLY A 26 18.19 15.61 -6.37
N SER A 27 16.85 15.64 -6.32
CA SER A 27 16.10 16.87 -6.06
C SER A 27 16.33 17.41 -4.64
N ILE A 28 16.40 16.51 -3.63
CA ILE A 28 16.72 16.88 -2.24
C ILE A 28 18.11 17.51 -2.16
N VAL A 29 19.12 16.89 -2.77
CA VAL A 29 20.50 17.40 -2.80
C VAL A 29 20.55 18.76 -3.50
N TYR A 30 19.89 18.88 -4.67
CA TYR A 30 19.84 20.13 -5.43
C TYR A 30 19.18 21.27 -4.63
N LEU A 31 18.04 21.01 -4.00
CA LEU A 31 17.32 22.01 -3.19
C LEU A 31 18.16 22.44 -1.97
N GLY A 32 18.85 21.51 -1.31
CA GLY A 32 19.77 21.83 -0.22
C GLY A 32 20.94 22.72 -0.66
N TYR A 33 21.55 22.39 -1.81
CA TYR A 33 22.61 23.20 -2.40
C TYR A 33 22.12 24.62 -2.77
N MET A 34 20.98 24.73 -3.43
CA MET A 34 20.40 26.01 -3.81
C MET A 34 20.02 26.87 -2.60
N TRP A 35 19.45 26.27 -1.55
CA TRP A 35 19.17 26.99 -0.31
C TRP A 35 20.44 27.51 0.34
N PHE A 36 21.51 26.72 0.37
CA PHE A 36 22.77 27.14 0.96
C PHE A 36 23.36 28.36 0.25
N ASN A 37 23.29 28.41 -1.06
CA ASN A 37 23.83 29.52 -1.86
C ASN A 37 22.93 30.77 -1.88
N THR A 38 21.61 30.60 -1.99
CA THR A 38 20.67 31.70 -2.19
C THR A 38 20.00 32.19 -0.91
N ARG A 39 20.05 31.37 0.15
CA ARG A 39 19.32 31.59 1.42
C ARG A 39 17.84 31.85 1.23
N ASN A 40 17.25 31.35 0.14
CA ASN A 40 15.85 31.50 -0.18
C ASN A 40 14.99 30.56 0.67
N ILE A 41 14.10 31.15 1.49
CA ILE A 41 13.24 30.39 2.40
C ILE A 41 12.26 29.48 1.65
N GLY A 42 11.83 29.82 0.46
CA GLY A 42 10.97 28.97 -0.38
C GLY A 42 11.64 27.63 -0.74
N MET A 43 12.96 27.64 -1.02
CA MET A 43 13.74 26.44 -1.27
C MET A 43 13.84 25.55 -0.04
N LEU A 44 13.99 26.16 1.13
CA LEU A 44 14.03 25.43 2.41
C LEU A 44 12.69 24.75 2.69
N ILE A 45 11.57 25.46 2.51
CA ILE A 45 10.22 24.91 2.71
C ILE A 45 9.98 23.73 1.75
N THR A 46 10.31 23.89 0.46
CA THR A 46 10.16 22.83 -0.54
C THR A 46 11.01 21.60 -0.20
N PHE A 47 12.23 21.80 0.28
CA PHE A 47 13.12 20.74 0.76
C PHE A 47 12.48 19.93 1.87
N PHE A 48 11.93 20.57 2.91
CA PHE A 48 11.27 19.88 4.01
C PHE A 48 9.99 19.18 3.58
N ILE A 49 9.17 19.80 2.73
CA ILE A 49 7.95 19.18 2.20
C ILE A 49 8.30 17.89 1.46
N LEU A 50 9.33 17.92 0.60
CA LEU A 50 9.74 16.76 -0.18
C LEU A 50 10.19 15.60 0.72
N ILE A 51 10.94 15.89 1.78
CA ILE A 51 11.37 14.90 2.78
C ILE A 51 10.16 14.30 3.49
N VAL A 52 9.24 15.13 4.00
CA VAL A 52 8.05 14.68 4.75
C VAL A 52 7.16 13.80 3.87
N VAL A 53 6.91 14.19 2.61
CA VAL A 53 6.10 13.40 1.68
C VAL A 53 6.77 12.06 1.38
N THR A 54 8.08 12.06 1.14
CA THR A 54 8.82 10.82 0.85
C THR A 54 8.82 9.86 2.04
N LEU A 55 9.09 10.35 3.24
CA LEU A 55 9.05 9.55 4.46
C LEU A 55 7.62 9.05 4.76
N GLY A 56 6.61 9.91 4.57
CA GLY A 56 5.20 9.55 4.74
C GLY A 56 4.79 8.40 3.82
N THR A 57 5.18 8.45 2.55
CA THR A 57 4.90 7.36 1.61
C THR A 57 5.58 6.05 2.06
N PHE A 58 6.84 6.11 2.50
CA PHE A 58 7.59 4.93 2.94
C PHE A 58 6.96 4.25 4.16
N VAL A 59 6.37 5.05 5.07
CA VAL A 59 5.71 4.56 6.30
C VAL A 59 4.43 3.76 6.00
N ILE A 60 3.71 4.11 4.93
CA ILE A 60 2.43 3.49 4.55
C ILE A 60 2.63 2.17 3.77
N VAL A 61 3.85 1.87 3.31
CA VAL A 61 4.12 0.65 2.52
C VAL A 61 3.82 -0.61 3.33
N PRO A 62 2.91 -1.49 2.87
CA PRO A 62 2.65 -2.76 3.53
C PRO A 62 3.84 -3.70 3.34
N ARG A 63 4.24 -4.36 4.43
CA ARG A 63 5.40 -5.26 4.45
C ARG A 63 5.00 -6.72 4.44
N LYS A 64 3.98 -7.05 5.20
CA LYS A 64 3.50 -8.42 5.36
C LYS A 64 2.03 -8.45 5.70
N VAL A 65 1.38 -9.54 5.34
CA VAL A 65 0.02 -9.89 5.80
C VAL A 65 0.13 -11.13 6.66
N SER A 66 -0.48 -11.09 7.83
CA SER A 66 -0.60 -12.23 8.72
C SER A 66 -2.07 -12.58 8.88
N VAL A 67 -2.40 -13.83 8.59
CA VAL A 67 -3.77 -14.35 8.74
C VAL A 67 -3.81 -15.29 9.93
N SER A 68 -4.71 -15.00 10.86
CA SER A 68 -5.03 -15.82 12.03
C SER A 68 -6.47 -16.30 11.93
N GLN A 69 -6.88 -17.23 12.78
CA GLN A 69 -8.27 -17.74 12.81
C GLN A 69 -9.30 -16.64 13.16
N GLU A 70 -8.89 -15.57 13.83
CA GLU A 70 -9.77 -14.50 14.31
C GLU A 70 -9.58 -13.17 13.58
N ASN A 71 -8.39 -12.92 12.99
CA ASN A 71 -8.03 -11.62 12.45
C ASN A 71 -7.14 -11.72 11.21
N ILE A 72 -7.28 -10.73 10.32
CA ILE A 72 -6.31 -10.43 9.26
C ILE A 72 -5.53 -9.17 9.67
N ASN A 73 -4.22 -9.30 9.78
CA ASN A 73 -3.32 -8.19 10.15
C ASN A 73 -2.47 -7.79 8.95
N ILE A 74 -2.60 -6.54 8.53
CA ILE A 74 -1.76 -5.93 7.50
C ILE A 74 -0.72 -5.07 8.20
N HIS A 75 0.55 -5.50 8.16
CA HIS A 75 1.63 -4.81 8.83
C HIS A 75 2.28 -3.78 7.87
N LEU A 76 2.12 -2.52 8.22
CA LEU A 76 2.86 -1.41 7.64
C LEU A 76 4.14 -1.17 8.46
N LEU A 77 4.98 -0.22 8.04
CA LEU A 77 6.20 0.08 8.79
C LEU A 77 5.91 0.68 10.18
N ALA A 78 4.95 1.58 10.28
CA ALA A 78 4.66 2.31 11.52
C ALA A 78 3.45 1.76 12.29
N CYS A 79 2.54 1.04 11.65
CA CYS A 79 1.34 0.53 12.30
C CYS A 79 0.88 -0.80 11.71
N THR A 80 -0.06 -1.45 12.38
CA THR A 80 -0.72 -2.65 11.89
C THR A 80 -2.21 -2.39 11.77
N ILE A 81 -2.75 -2.66 10.59
CA ILE A 81 -4.20 -2.63 10.37
C ILE A 81 -4.74 -4.01 10.76
N ASN A 82 -5.50 -4.05 11.84
CA ASN A 82 -6.18 -5.26 12.29
C ASN A 82 -7.60 -5.28 11.74
N ILE A 83 -7.97 -6.37 11.08
CA ILE A 83 -9.30 -6.61 10.54
C ILE A 83 -9.86 -7.84 11.23
N PRO A 84 -10.77 -7.67 12.21
CA PRO A 84 -11.44 -8.78 12.86
C PRO A 84 -12.31 -9.54 11.86
N LYS A 85 -12.39 -10.86 12.03
CA LYS A 85 -13.13 -11.75 11.14
C LYS A 85 -14.62 -11.40 11.06
N ASP A 86 -15.22 -11.00 12.16
CA ASP A 86 -16.63 -10.61 12.27
C ASP A 86 -16.97 -9.31 11.50
N GLU A 87 -15.98 -8.47 11.20
CA GLU A 87 -16.12 -7.30 10.34
C GLU A 87 -16.07 -7.64 8.85
N ILE A 88 -15.57 -8.82 8.46
CA ILE A 88 -15.40 -9.20 7.06
C ILE A 88 -16.75 -9.69 6.50
N VAL A 89 -17.17 -9.08 5.40
CA VAL A 89 -18.38 -9.47 4.65
C VAL A 89 -18.02 -10.40 3.51
N LYS A 90 -17.00 -10.03 2.75
CA LYS A 90 -16.59 -10.74 1.54
C LYS A 90 -15.11 -10.52 1.26
N ILE A 91 -14.46 -11.54 0.72
CA ILE A 91 -13.10 -11.48 0.24
C ILE A 91 -13.09 -11.96 -1.20
N GLU A 92 -12.56 -11.15 -2.11
CA GLU A 92 -12.51 -11.44 -3.53
C GLU A 92 -11.08 -11.35 -4.03
N HIS A 93 -10.67 -12.34 -4.81
CA HIS A 93 -9.35 -12.39 -5.42
C HIS A 93 -9.43 -12.03 -6.90
N TYR A 94 -8.55 -11.15 -7.33
CA TYR A 94 -8.42 -10.67 -8.71
C TYR A 94 -7.01 -10.98 -9.25
N PRO A 95 -6.82 -12.14 -9.92
CA PRO A 95 -5.50 -12.59 -10.38
C PRO A 95 -4.95 -11.77 -11.55
N HIS A 96 -5.76 -10.91 -12.13
CA HIS A 96 -5.34 -9.97 -13.19
C HIS A 96 -5.36 -8.52 -12.73
N GLY A 97 -5.47 -8.31 -11.40
CA GLY A 97 -5.58 -6.99 -10.80
C GLY A 97 -6.96 -6.35 -10.96
N ILE A 98 -7.05 -5.10 -10.52
CA ILE A 98 -8.24 -4.27 -10.61
C ILE A 98 -7.91 -2.94 -11.28
N GLU A 99 -8.85 -2.42 -12.06
CA GLU A 99 -8.74 -1.10 -12.66
C GLU A 99 -9.16 -0.04 -11.62
N SER A 100 -8.19 0.65 -11.02
CA SER A 100 -8.45 1.62 -9.97
C SER A 100 -7.93 3.01 -10.31
N HIS A 101 -8.69 4.03 -9.93
CA HIS A 101 -8.33 5.44 -10.10
C HIS A 101 -7.98 6.05 -8.74
N ARG A 102 -6.87 6.77 -8.71
CA ARG A 102 -6.38 7.42 -7.49
C ARG A 102 -7.22 8.65 -7.12
N ILE A 103 -7.68 8.71 -5.88
CA ILE A 103 -8.28 9.90 -5.28
C ILE A 103 -7.20 10.68 -4.53
N VAL A 104 -6.51 10.03 -3.57
CA VAL A 104 -5.40 10.61 -2.79
C VAL A 104 -4.39 9.52 -2.46
N GLY A 105 -3.10 9.79 -2.66
CA GLY A 105 -2.03 8.85 -2.31
C GLY A 105 -0.95 8.73 -3.38
N ALA A 106 -0.11 7.71 -3.26
CA ALA A 106 0.96 7.38 -4.19
C ALA A 106 0.48 6.33 -5.20
N GLY A 107 0.76 6.54 -6.48
CA GLY A 107 0.56 5.56 -7.55
C GLY A 107 1.87 5.29 -8.27
N GLY A 108 2.35 4.04 -8.21
CA GLY A 108 3.61 3.61 -8.82
C GLY A 108 4.83 3.65 -7.88
N TYR A 109 4.94 4.61 -6.98
CA TYR A 109 6.02 4.66 -5.98
C TYR A 109 5.67 3.72 -4.81
N PHE A 110 6.39 2.62 -4.68
CA PHE A 110 6.10 1.46 -3.82
C PHE A 110 4.78 0.74 -4.09
N GLY A 111 4.03 1.11 -5.13
CA GLY A 111 2.73 0.54 -5.46
C GLY A 111 1.60 1.56 -5.52
N ASN A 112 0.37 1.10 -5.43
CA ASN A 112 -0.81 1.92 -5.33
C ASN A 112 -1.23 2.02 -3.87
N LEU A 113 -0.83 3.12 -3.20
CA LEU A 113 -0.98 3.31 -1.76
C LEU A 113 -1.83 4.53 -1.47
N GLY A 114 -2.92 4.37 -0.72
CA GLY A 114 -3.81 5.45 -0.32
C GLY A 114 -5.27 5.21 -0.68
N LEU A 115 -6.01 6.28 -0.93
CA LEU A 115 -7.43 6.23 -1.25
C LEU A 115 -7.63 6.16 -2.77
N PHE A 116 -8.28 5.09 -3.21
CA PHE A 116 -8.58 4.82 -4.61
C PHE A 116 -10.07 4.54 -4.79
N THR A 117 -10.51 4.51 -6.04
CA THR A 117 -11.85 4.06 -6.44
C THR A 117 -11.73 3.10 -7.61
N SER A 118 -12.54 2.04 -7.61
CA SER A 118 -12.62 1.05 -8.69
C SER A 118 -14.08 0.71 -8.99
N LYS A 119 -14.32 0.00 -10.10
CA LYS A 119 -15.64 -0.48 -10.46
C LYS A 119 -16.10 -1.64 -9.56
N GLU A 120 -15.13 -2.43 -9.07
CA GLU A 120 -15.35 -3.67 -8.32
C GLU A 120 -15.84 -3.41 -6.89
N CYS A 121 -15.27 -2.40 -6.21
CA CYS A 121 -15.60 -2.15 -4.80
C CYS A 121 -15.82 -0.67 -4.45
N GLY A 122 -15.88 0.21 -5.45
CA GLY A 122 -16.02 1.65 -5.21
C GLY A 122 -14.81 2.27 -4.51
N LYS A 123 -15.04 3.20 -3.59
CA LYS A 123 -13.96 3.83 -2.80
C LYS A 123 -13.36 2.82 -1.83
N HIS A 124 -12.04 2.67 -1.86
CA HIS A 124 -11.31 1.71 -1.02
C HIS A 124 -9.93 2.23 -0.61
N LEU A 125 -9.41 1.70 0.49
CA LEU A 125 -8.02 1.87 0.87
C LEU A 125 -7.17 0.89 0.06
N SER A 126 -6.31 1.41 -0.80
CA SER A 126 -5.39 0.62 -1.61
C SER A 126 -4.04 0.47 -0.91
N LEU A 127 -3.60 -0.77 -0.75
CA LEU A 127 -2.30 -1.19 -0.21
C LEU A 127 -1.66 -2.21 -1.17
N ILE A 128 -1.71 -1.89 -2.46
CA ILE A 128 -1.32 -2.78 -3.55
C ILE A 128 0.16 -2.56 -3.89
N THR A 129 0.99 -3.57 -3.67
CA THR A 129 2.41 -3.61 -4.03
C THR A 129 2.68 -4.42 -5.30
N ASP A 130 1.75 -5.28 -5.68
CA ASP A 130 1.70 -5.96 -6.95
C ASP A 130 0.31 -5.78 -7.59
N PRO A 131 0.20 -5.05 -8.71
CA PRO A 131 -1.09 -4.79 -9.33
C PRO A 131 -1.68 -6.00 -10.06
N MET A 132 -0.90 -7.06 -10.27
CA MET A 132 -1.35 -8.26 -10.99
C MET A 132 -2.01 -9.29 -10.08
N ASP A 133 -1.92 -9.14 -8.76
CA ASP A 133 -2.48 -10.08 -7.80
C ASP A 133 -3.08 -9.32 -6.61
N VAL A 134 -4.38 -9.06 -6.68
CA VAL A 134 -5.08 -8.18 -5.74
C VAL A 134 -6.20 -8.93 -5.04
N CYS A 135 -6.28 -8.75 -3.74
CA CYS A 135 -7.39 -9.19 -2.90
C CYS A 135 -8.15 -8.00 -2.35
N ILE A 136 -9.47 -8.02 -2.49
CA ILE A 136 -10.37 -7.02 -1.93
C ILE A 136 -11.05 -7.61 -0.69
N ILE A 137 -10.87 -6.95 0.45
CA ILE A 137 -11.51 -7.29 1.71
C ILE A 137 -12.64 -6.29 1.96
N THR A 138 -13.88 -6.72 1.75
CA THR A 138 -15.07 -5.91 2.04
C THR A 138 -15.47 -6.05 3.50
N ARG A 139 -15.70 -4.93 4.18
CA ARG A 139 -16.01 -4.86 5.61
C ARG A 139 -17.42 -4.30 5.86
N LYS A 140 -18.07 -4.72 6.96
CA LYS A 140 -19.47 -4.36 7.29
C LYS A 140 -19.73 -2.86 7.40
N SER A 141 -18.87 -2.14 8.11
CA SER A 141 -19.09 -0.71 8.44
C SER A 141 -17.90 0.18 8.13
N LYS A 142 -16.88 -0.35 7.46
CA LYS A 142 -15.65 0.35 7.12
C LYS A 142 -15.37 0.24 5.62
N MET A 143 -14.57 1.17 5.14
CA MET A 143 -14.12 1.18 3.76
C MET A 143 -13.43 -0.14 3.38
N PRO A 144 -13.70 -0.72 2.19
CA PRO A 144 -12.98 -1.88 1.68
C PRO A 144 -11.46 -1.64 1.64
N ILE A 145 -10.70 -2.71 1.77
CA ILE A 145 -9.23 -2.67 1.62
C ILE A 145 -8.84 -3.56 0.46
N ALA A 146 -8.06 -3.01 -0.47
CA ALA A 146 -7.41 -3.76 -1.53
C ALA A 146 -5.93 -3.95 -1.18
N VAL A 147 -5.46 -5.20 -1.15
CA VAL A 147 -4.09 -5.56 -0.79
C VAL A 147 -3.56 -6.61 -1.75
N SER A 148 -2.27 -6.58 -2.07
CA SER A 148 -1.63 -7.66 -2.84
C SER A 148 -1.50 -8.93 -1.99
N ILE A 149 -1.63 -10.09 -2.63
CA ILE A 149 -1.39 -11.39 -2.01
C ILE A 149 -0.26 -12.08 -2.77
N ALA A 150 0.84 -12.36 -2.07
CA ALA A 150 2.01 -12.99 -2.68
C ALA A 150 1.93 -14.51 -2.75
N ASP A 151 0.96 -15.13 -2.09
CA ASP A 151 0.91 -16.58 -1.93
C ASP A 151 -0.53 -17.10 -1.87
N ASN A 152 -0.86 -18.04 -2.74
CA ASN A 152 -2.15 -18.74 -2.76
C ASN A 152 -2.47 -19.45 -1.44
N SER A 153 -1.46 -19.79 -0.63
CA SER A 153 -1.68 -20.40 0.69
C SER A 153 -2.40 -19.46 1.66
N VAL A 154 -2.09 -18.16 1.60
CA VAL A 154 -2.77 -17.14 2.40
C VAL A 154 -4.20 -16.97 1.92
N PHE A 155 -4.41 -16.95 0.60
CA PHE A 155 -5.76 -16.89 0.04
C PHE A 155 -6.62 -18.10 0.45
N ASN A 156 -6.08 -19.30 0.37
CA ASN A 156 -6.79 -20.51 0.80
C ASN A 156 -7.15 -20.45 2.29
N THR A 157 -6.25 -20.00 3.16
CA THR A 157 -6.53 -19.79 4.58
C THR A 157 -7.63 -18.74 4.82
N ILE A 158 -7.66 -17.69 3.99
CA ILE A 158 -8.69 -16.64 4.02
C ILE A 158 -10.03 -17.19 3.52
N ALA A 159 -10.04 -17.98 2.45
CA ALA A 159 -11.24 -18.62 1.90
C ALA A 159 -11.88 -19.62 2.90
N GLU A 160 -11.06 -20.43 3.60
CA GLU A 160 -11.53 -21.30 4.67
C GLU A 160 -12.20 -20.54 5.84
N ILE A 161 -11.74 -19.31 6.07
CA ILE A 161 -12.34 -18.41 7.07
C ILE A 161 -13.74 -17.98 6.62
N GLN A 162 -13.95 -17.79 5.31
CA GLN A 162 -15.23 -17.35 4.75
C GLN A 162 -16.27 -18.49 4.72
N GLU A 163 -15.87 -19.74 4.44
CA GLU A 163 -16.77 -20.89 4.40
C GLU A 163 -17.30 -21.32 5.78
N LYS A 164 -16.61 -20.93 6.86
CA LYS A 164 -17.01 -21.26 8.24
C LYS A 164 -17.93 -20.22 8.90
N ASN A 165 -18.36 -19.18 8.16
CA ASN A 165 -19.32 -18.17 8.60
C ASN A 165 -20.65 -18.33 7.88
#